data_a1d86b1b144049debf381a7d6291716f
#
_entry.id   a1d86b1b144049debf381a7d6291716f
#
_cell.length_a   1.000
_cell.length_b   1.000
_cell.length_c   1.000
_cell.angle_alpha   90.00
_cell.angle_beta   90.00
_cell.angle_gamma   90.00
#
_symmetry.space_group_name_H-M   'P 1'
#
loop_
_entity.id
_entity.type
_entity.pdbx_description
1 polymer ?
#
loop_
_entity_poly.entity_id
_entity_poly.type
_entity_poly.pdbx_seq_one_letter_code
_entity_poly.pdbx_strand_id
1 'polypeptide(L)'
;MHVRDFSISETSGVKTDYQGKFKGLHQKDTVNQHGDKTTFDYVQDLGVNYIQLQPIFDHHQTFDDDGHYAYNWGYDPENYNVPEASFSSNPHEPATRILELKSAIQAYHDAGIGVIMDVVYNHTFSSTDSAFQLTVPDYYYRMNHNGTFQNGSGCGNETARKKXXXN
;
A
#
# COMPACT_ATOMS: atom_id res chain seq x y z
N MET A 1 5.06 4.94 7.84
CA MET A 1 3.65 5.30 8.12
C MET A 1 2.74 4.51 7.22
N HIS A 2 1.54 4.18 7.69
CA HIS A 2 0.53 3.42 6.95
C HIS A 2 -0.48 4.39 6.36
N VAL A 3 -0.83 4.24 5.08
CA VAL A 3 -1.72 5.19 4.39
C VAL A 3 -3.03 5.41 5.16
N ARG A 4 -3.69 4.30 5.54
CA ARG A 4 -4.96 4.38 6.27
C ARG A 4 -4.79 5.04 7.64
N ASP A 5 -3.87 4.51 8.44
CA ASP A 5 -3.72 4.93 9.84
C ASP A 5 -3.32 6.38 9.98
N PHE A 6 -2.64 6.90 8.98
CA PHE A 6 -2.12 8.27 9.01
C PHE A 6 -3.23 9.32 9.16
N SER A 7 -4.42 9.04 8.62
CA SER A 7 -5.48 10.04 8.58
C SER A 7 -6.89 9.52 8.91
N ILE A 8 -7.02 8.23 9.25
CA ILE A 8 -8.36 7.62 9.41
C ILE A 8 -9.12 8.14 10.62
N SER A 9 -8.41 8.65 11.64
CA SER A 9 -9.05 9.14 12.88
C SER A 9 -10.03 10.28 12.58
N GLU A 10 -11.20 10.22 13.19
CA GLU A 10 -12.20 11.28 13.09
C GLU A 10 -11.65 12.63 13.61
N THR A 11 -10.65 12.57 14.49
CA THR A 11 -10.04 13.78 15.05
C THR A 11 -8.81 14.24 14.28
N SER A 12 -8.51 13.61 13.12
CA SER A 12 -7.34 13.97 12.33
C SER A 12 -7.44 15.37 11.69
N GLY A 13 -8.67 15.89 11.57
CA GLY A 13 -8.90 17.13 10.85
C GLY A 13 -8.91 16.98 9.34
N VAL A 14 -8.67 15.76 8.85
CA VAL A 14 -8.68 15.47 7.42
C VAL A 14 -10.14 15.34 6.96
N LYS A 15 -10.43 15.85 5.76
CA LYS A 15 -11.75 15.73 5.14
C LYS A 15 -12.20 14.26 5.14
N THR A 16 -13.45 14.00 5.51
CA THR A 16 -13.99 12.65 5.63
C THR A 16 -13.70 11.78 4.40
N ASP A 17 -13.90 12.34 3.20
CA ASP A 17 -13.67 11.60 1.95
C ASP A 17 -12.19 11.28 1.68
N TYR A 18 -11.28 11.93 2.42
CA TYR A 18 -9.83 11.73 2.26
C TYR A 18 -9.23 10.88 3.37
N GLN A 19 -9.99 10.65 4.45
CA GLN A 19 -9.50 9.87 5.60
C GLN A 19 -9.13 8.46 5.16
N GLY A 20 -7.93 8.03 5.52
CA GLY A 20 -7.42 6.70 5.19
C GLY A 20 -7.04 6.52 3.73
N LYS A 21 -6.97 7.59 2.94
CA LYS A 21 -6.74 7.54 1.49
C LYS A 21 -5.42 8.24 1.12
N PHE A 22 -4.98 8.04 -0.14
CA PHE A 22 -3.82 8.76 -0.67
C PHE A 22 -3.99 10.28 -0.53
N LYS A 23 -5.21 10.77 -0.71
CA LYS A 23 -5.49 12.22 -0.57
C LYS A 23 -5.25 12.71 0.86
N GLY A 24 -5.48 11.86 1.85
CA GLY A 24 -5.23 12.19 3.25
C GLY A 24 -3.76 12.34 3.60
N LEU A 25 -2.87 11.80 2.76
CA LEU A 25 -1.43 11.88 2.99
C LEU A 25 -0.89 13.30 2.84
N HIS A 26 -1.58 14.16 2.07
CA HIS A 26 -1.03 15.47 1.73
C HIS A 26 -2.04 16.62 1.85
N GLN A 27 -3.13 16.42 2.59
CA GLN A 27 -4.05 17.52 2.88
C GLN A 27 -3.36 18.50 3.84
N LYS A 28 -3.42 19.77 3.50
CA LYS A 28 -2.79 20.86 4.30
C LYS A 28 -3.82 21.47 5.26
N ASP A 29 -3.29 22.23 6.22
CA ASP A 29 -4.07 23.02 7.17
C ASP A 29 -5.00 22.16 8.03
N THR A 30 -4.54 20.94 8.37
CA THR A 30 -5.30 20.03 9.23
C THR A 30 -4.83 20.17 10.68
N VAL A 31 -5.79 20.19 11.60
CA VAL A 31 -5.52 20.23 13.03
C VAL A 31 -6.47 19.26 13.75
N ASN A 32 -6.01 18.79 14.91
CA ASN A 32 -6.87 17.95 15.77
C ASN A 32 -7.80 18.82 16.60
N GLN A 33 -8.58 18.19 17.48
CA GLN A 33 -9.53 18.89 18.35
C GLN A 33 -8.89 19.85 19.35
N HIS A 34 -7.56 19.75 19.55
CA HIS A 34 -6.82 20.61 20.45
C HIS A 34 -6.08 21.73 19.70
N GLY A 35 -6.18 21.77 18.39
CA GLY A 35 -5.52 22.76 17.56
C GLY A 35 -4.11 22.40 17.14
N ASP A 36 -3.65 21.18 17.46
CA ASP A 36 -2.30 20.74 17.04
C ASP A 36 -2.33 20.31 15.59
N LYS A 37 -1.29 20.63 14.84
CA LYS A 37 -1.12 20.21 13.47
C LYS A 37 -1.14 18.69 13.36
N THR A 38 -1.77 18.18 12.31
CA THR A 38 -1.84 16.74 12.04
C THR A 38 -1.30 16.46 10.64
N THR A 39 -1.13 15.20 10.34
CA THR A 39 -0.81 14.64 9.02
C THR A 39 0.32 15.38 8.30
N PHE A 40 0.09 15.91 7.11
CA PHE A 40 1.14 16.50 6.26
C PHE A 40 1.90 17.64 6.96
N ASP A 41 1.15 18.58 7.55
CA ASP A 41 1.75 19.74 8.22
C ASP A 41 2.56 19.32 9.45
N TYR A 42 2.09 18.29 10.18
CA TYR A 42 2.83 17.74 11.30
C TYR A 42 4.16 17.12 10.83
N VAL A 43 4.12 16.37 9.72
CA VAL A 43 5.33 15.74 9.17
C VAL A 43 6.35 16.82 8.75
N GLN A 44 5.88 17.92 8.16
CA GLN A 44 6.78 19.03 7.82
C GLN A 44 7.41 19.65 9.07
N ASP A 45 6.61 19.82 10.14
CA ASP A 45 7.13 20.41 11.40
C ASP A 45 8.13 19.49 12.08
N LEU A 46 8.02 18.15 11.87
CA LEU A 46 9.01 17.21 12.40
C LEU A 46 10.40 17.40 11.79
N GLY A 47 10.47 18.00 10.60
CA GLY A 47 11.76 18.26 9.95
C GLY A 47 12.43 17.02 9.39
N VAL A 48 11.67 15.98 9.09
CA VAL A 48 12.22 14.74 8.53
C VAL A 48 12.59 14.94 7.05
N ASN A 49 13.59 14.21 6.58
CA ASN A 49 14.03 14.26 5.18
C ASN A 49 13.30 13.23 4.30
N TYR A 50 12.78 12.19 4.93
CA TYR A 50 12.10 11.10 4.21
C TYR A 50 10.93 10.61 5.02
N ILE A 51 9.90 10.14 4.30
CA ILE A 51 8.84 9.31 4.87
C ILE A 51 8.94 7.92 4.24
N GLN A 52 8.60 6.90 4.98
CA GLN A 52 8.51 5.54 4.46
C GLN A 52 7.05 5.10 4.55
N LEU A 53 6.46 4.78 3.40
CA LEU A 53 5.10 4.26 3.33
C LEU A 53 5.13 2.74 3.46
N GLN A 54 4.40 2.20 4.44
CA GLN A 54 4.14 0.77 4.52
C GLN A 54 3.47 0.33 3.21
N PRO A 55 3.47 -0.97 2.89
CA PRO A 55 3.19 -1.37 1.51
C PRO A 55 1.93 -0.73 0.94
N ILE A 56 2.09 -0.16 -0.26
CA ILE A 56 1.02 0.49 -1.00
C ILE A 56 0.66 -0.28 -2.27
N PHE A 57 1.24 -1.49 -2.45
CA PHE A 57 0.88 -2.34 -3.57
C PHE A 57 -0.46 -3.02 -3.30
N ASP A 58 -1.15 -3.34 -4.39
CA ASP A 58 -2.40 -4.08 -4.42
C ASP A 58 -2.25 -5.35 -3.56
N HIS A 59 -2.97 -5.42 -2.45
CA HIS A 59 -2.88 -6.50 -1.47
C HIS A 59 -4.25 -7.13 -1.28
N HIS A 60 -4.27 -8.27 -0.60
CA HIS A 60 -5.52 -8.99 -0.39
C HIS A 60 -6.51 -8.12 0.38
N GLN A 61 -7.75 -8.08 -0.09
CA GLN A 61 -8.78 -7.26 0.52
C GLN A 61 -9.87 -8.12 1.14
N THR A 62 -10.19 -7.78 2.37
CA THR A 62 -11.35 -8.34 3.04
C THR A 62 -12.25 -7.18 3.45
N PHE A 63 -13.46 -7.53 3.83
CA PHE A 63 -14.45 -6.53 4.23
C PHE A 63 -14.94 -6.85 5.63
N ASP A 64 -15.22 -5.81 6.40
CA ASP A 64 -15.81 -5.97 7.73
C ASP A 64 -17.32 -6.25 7.60
N ASP A 65 -17.98 -6.41 8.75
CA ASP A 65 -19.41 -6.76 8.79
C ASP A 65 -20.31 -5.67 8.18
N ASP A 66 -19.81 -4.44 8.09
CA ASP A 66 -20.55 -3.31 7.50
C ASP A 66 -20.19 -3.10 6.03
N GLY A 67 -19.33 -3.94 5.47
CA GLY A 67 -18.95 -3.88 4.06
C GLY A 67 -17.86 -2.89 3.74
N HIS A 68 -17.18 -2.35 4.75
CA HIS A 68 -16.02 -1.47 4.53
C HIS A 68 -14.74 -2.31 4.40
N TYR A 69 -13.74 -1.76 3.73
CA TYR A 69 -12.44 -2.42 3.65
C TYR A 69 -11.89 -2.65 5.05
N ALA A 70 -11.60 -3.91 5.38
CA ALA A 70 -10.99 -4.26 6.66
C ALA A 70 -9.54 -3.79 6.70
N TYR A 71 -9.02 -3.61 7.91
CA TYR A 71 -7.63 -3.19 8.11
C TYR A 71 -6.68 -4.26 7.59
N ASN A 72 -5.67 -3.83 6.83
CA ASN A 72 -4.62 -4.71 6.32
C ASN A 72 -3.29 -3.93 6.32
N TRP A 73 -2.24 -4.54 6.81
CA TRP A 73 -0.91 -3.93 6.83
C TRP A 73 -0.29 -3.82 5.43
N GLY A 74 -0.79 -4.61 4.45
CA GLY A 74 -0.29 -4.58 3.09
C GLY A 74 0.83 -5.56 2.78
N TYR A 75 1.17 -6.45 3.72
CA TYR A 75 2.28 -7.39 3.53
C TYR A 75 1.84 -8.72 2.89
N ASP A 76 0.69 -8.73 2.24
CA ASP A 76 0.13 -9.89 1.53
C ASP A 76 -0.24 -9.50 0.10
N PRO A 77 0.77 -9.18 -0.74
CA PRO A 77 0.51 -8.60 -2.06
C PRO A 77 -0.19 -9.58 -3.02
N GLU A 78 -1.11 -9.05 -3.80
CA GLU A 78 -1.73 -9.77 -4.91
C GLU A 78 -1.08 -9.38 -6.24
N ASN A 79 -0.84 -8.08 -6.45
CA ASN A 79 -0.22 -7.60 -7.68
C ASN A 79 0.91 -6.62 -7.36
N TYR A 80 2.11 -6.95 -7.82
CA TYR A 80 3.29 -6.11 -7.60
C TYR A 80 3.23 -4.83 -8.44
N ASN A 81 3.69 -3.74 -7.88
CA ASN A 81 3.87 -2.45 -8.56
C ASN A 81 2.56 -1.81 -9.03
N VAL A 82 1.44 -2.24 -8.45
CA VAL A 82 0.12 -1.67 -8.71
C VAL A 82 -0.35 -1.00 -7.41
N PRO A 83 -0.68 0.28 -7.41
CA PRO A 83 -1.15 0.93 -6.16
C PRO A 83 -2.45 0.31 -5.66
N GLU A 84 -2.59 0.22 -4.34
CA GLU A 84 -3.75 -0.37 -3.67
C GLU A 84 -5.01 0.45 -3.94
N ALA A 85 -6.07 -0.24 -4.36
CA ALA A 85 -7.35 0.39 -4.73
C ALA A 85 -8.06 1.03 -3.55
N SER A 86 -8.04 0.37 -2.39
CA SER A 86 -8.77 0.86 -1.21
C SER A 86 -8.23 2.19 -0.69
N PHE A 87 -6.99 2.55 -1.07
CA PHE A 87 -6.39 3.84 -0.68
C PHE A 87 -6.77 4.97 -1.64
N SER A 88 -7.53 4.69 -2.72
CA SER A 88 -7.96 5.74 -3.65
C SER A 88 -9.39 6.19 -3.35
N SER A 89 -9.74 7.36 -3.86
CA SER A 89 -11.10 7.88 -3.71
C SER A 89 -12.11 7.19 -4.64
N ASN A 90 -11.61 6.47 -5.65
CA ASN A 90 -12.47 5.69 -6.55
C ASN A 90 -11.76 4.37 -6.88
N PRO A 91 -11.99 3.33 -6.08
CA PRO A 91 -11.32 2.04 -6.28
C PRO A 91 -11.68 1.34 -7.59
N HIS A 92 -12.81 1.69 -8.19
CA HIS A 92 -13.28 1.06 -9.44
C HIS A 92 -12.64 1.66 -10.69
N GLU A 93 -11.92 2.78 -10.57
CA GLU A 93 -11.24 3.43 -11.68
C GLU A 93 -9.72 3.33 -11.48
N PRO A 94 -9.04 2.42 -12.22
CA PRO A 94 -7.61 2.17 -11.98
C PRO A 94 -6.72 3.40 -12.10
N ALA A 95 -7.04 4.35 -13.00
CA ALA A 95 -6.24 5.56 -13.15
C ALA A 95 -6.25 6.42 -11.89
N THR A 96 -7.35 6.40 -11.12
CA THR A 96 -7.49 7.23 -9.93
C THR A 96 -6.41 6.91 -8.90
N ARG A 97 -6.17 5.61 -8.61
CA ARG A 97 -5.17 5.22 -7.61
C ARG A 97 -3.78 5.68 -8.00
N ILE A 98 -3.46 5.62 -9.31
CA ILE A 98 -2.15 6.04 -9.82
C ILE A 98 -1.99 7.56 -9.67
N LEU A 99 -3.00 8.32 -10.10
CA LEU A 99 -2.94 9.78 -10.06
C LEU A 99 -2.87 10.30 -8.63
N GLU A 100 -3.66 9.72 -7.73
CA GLU A 100 -3.68 10.16 -6.33
C GLU A 100 -2.37 9.84 -5.61
N LEU A 101 -1.79 8.65 -5.85
CA LEU A 101 -0.49 8.32 -5.28
C LEU A 101 0.60 9.25 -5.81
N LYS A 102 0.61 9.53 -7.12
CA LYS A 102 1.58 10.45 -7.72
C LYS A 102 1.43 11.86 -7.14
N SER A 103 0.19 12.31 -6.91
CA SER A 103 -0.06 13.62 -6.31
C SER A 103 0.48 13.69 -4.87
N ALA A 104 0.29 12.62 -4.09
CA ALA A 104 0.81 12.56 -2.73
C ALA A 104 2.34 12.62 -2.74
N ILE A 105 2.99 11.81 -3.59
CA ILE A 105 4.45 11.79 -3.71
C ILE A 105 4.96 13.18 -4.12
N GLN A 106 4.29 13.81 -5.10
CA GLN A 106 4.70 15.13 -5.57
C GLN A 106 4.62 16.17 -4.43
N ALA A 107 3.55 16.11 -3.63
CA ALA A 107 3.40 17.05 -2.51
C ALA A 107 4.56 16.93 -1.50
N TYR A 108 4.99 15.71 -1.19
CA TYR A 108 6.14 15.51 -0.30
C TYR A 108 7.42 15.99 -0.97
N HIS A 109 7.63 15.71 -2.24
CA HIS A 109 8.81 16.18 -2.98
C HIS A 109 8.87 17.71 -3.01
N ASP A 110 7.73 18.38 -3.24
CA ASP A 110 7.65 19.85 -3.24
C ASP A 110 7.98 20.42 -1.85
N ALA A 111 7.76 19.65 -0.80
CA ALA A 111 8.11 20.03 0.57
C ALA A 111 9.56 19.65 0.93
N GLY A 112 10.32 19.09 -0.02
CA GLY A 112 11.71 18.68 0.21
C GLY A 112 11.84 17.35 0.95
N ILE A 113 10.78 16.54 0.98
CA ILE A 113 10.75 15.27 1.71
C ILE A 113 10.69 14.12 0.69
N GLY A 114 11.68 13.22 0.75
CA GLY A 114 11.71 12.04 -0.11
C GLY A 114 10.71 10.99 0.36
N VAL A 115 10.27 10.12 -0.57
CA VAL A 115 9.32 9.05 -0.26
C VAL A 115 9.99 7.69 -0.50
N ILE A 116 9.98 6.85 0.52
CA ILE A 116 10.48 5.47 0.46
C ILE A 116 9.27 4.54 0.45
N MET A 117 9.25 3.60 -0.49
CA MET A 117 8.18 2.60 -0.57
C MET A 117 8.66 1.28 0.03
N ASP A 118 7.92 0.80 1.02
CA ASP A 118 8.15 -0.52 1.61
C ASP A 118 7.52 -1.55 0.66
N VAL A 119 8.31 -2.47 0.15
CA VAL A 119 7.86 -3.40 -0.89
C VAL A 119 8.05 -4.84 -0.47
N VAL A 120 7.13 -5.71 -0.89
CA VAL A 120 7.12 -7.14 -0.59
C VAL A 120 7.18 -7.89 -1.92
N TYR A 121 8.34 -8.50 -2.19
CA TYR A 121 8.54 -9.26 -3.44
C TYR A 121 8.84 -10.73 -3.20
N ASN A 122 8.84 -11.17 -1.94
CA ASN A 122 9.25 -12.54 -1.62
C ASN A 122 8.11 -13.55 -1.66
N HIS A 123 6.85 -13.07 -1.67
CA HIS A 123 5.68 -13.95 -1.74
C HIS A 123 4.49 -13.17 -2.28
N THR A 124 3.40 -13.90 -2.57
CA THR A 124 2.10 -13.31 -2.88
C THR A 124 1.06 -13.87 -1.91
N PHE A 125 -0.08 -13.22 -1.77
CA PHE A 125 -1.16 -13.66 -0.88
C PHE A 125 -1.55 -15.11 -1.18
N SER A 126 -1.83 -15.41 -2.45
CA SER A 126 -2.19 -16.77 -2.87
C SER A 126 -1.11 -17.34 -3.79
N SER A 127 -1.12 -18.64 -4.01
CA SER A 127 -0.20 -19.29 -4.94
C SER A 127 -0.93 -19.88 -6.14
N THR A 128 -1.81 -20.84 -5.92
CA THR A 128 -2.45 -21.60 -7.01
C THR A 128 -3.33 -20.74 -7.94
N ASP A 129 -3.95 -19.71 -7.37
CA ASP A 129 -4.86 -18.82 -8.10
C ASP A 129 -4.32 -17.39 -8.22
N SER A 130 -3.04 -17.21 -7.98
CA SER A 130 -2.40 -15.91 -8.18
C SER A 130 -2.35 -15.56 -9.67
N ALA A 131 -2.32 -14.27 -9.98
CA ALA A 131 -2.18 -13.80 -11.36
C ALA A 131 -0.93 -14.39 -12.03
N PHE A 132 0.16 -14.54 -11.27
CA PHE A 132 1.40 -15.13 -11.77
C PHE A 132 1.20 -16.59 -12.20
N GLN A 133 0.57 -17.40 -11.33
CA GLN A 133 0.40 -18.82 -11.59
C GLN A 133 -0.58 -19.07 -12.74
N LEU A 134 -1.64 -18.27 -12.81
CA LEU A 134 -2.64 -18.41 -13.87
C LEU A 134 -2.08 -17.97 -15.23
N THR A 135 -1.16 -17.02 -15.25
CA THR A 135 -0.59 -16.52 -16.51
C THR A 135 0.48 -17.46 -17.06
N VAL A 136 1.45 -17.84 -16.21
CA VAL A 136 2.52 -18.78 -16.62
C VAL A 136 2.75 -19.78 -15.49
N PRO A 137 2.05 -20.93 -15.52
CA PRO A 137 2.15 -21.91 -14.46
C PRO A 137 3.58 -22.35 -14.15
N ASP A 138 3.91 -22.41 -12.87
CA ASP A 138 5.16 -22.93 -12.30
C ASP A 138 6.40 -22.13 -12.71
N TYR A 139 6.21 -20.93 -13.29
CA TYR A 139 7.35 -20.12 -13.72
C TYR A 139 7.81 -19.15 -12.62
N TYR A 140 6.88 -18.44 -12.01
CA TYR A 140 7.23 -17.34 -11.11
C TYR A 140 7.51 -17.77 -9.68
N TYR A 141 7.12 -18.98 -9.32
CA TYR A 141 7.31 -19.50 -7.94
C TYR A 141 8.42 -20.53 -7.90
N ARG A 142 9.04 -20.66 -6.73
CA ARG A 142 9.95 -21.78 -6.48
C ARG A 142 9.11 -23.01 -6.19
N MET A 143 9.41 -24.09 -6.88
CA MET A 143 8.67 -25.34 -6.77
C MET A 143 9.58 -26.44 -6.21
N ASN A 144 9.01 -27.30 -5.42
CA ASN A 144 9.66 -28.55 -4.98
C ASN A 144 9.62 -29.56 -6.13
N HIS A 145 10.46 -30.58 -6.05
CA HIS A 145 10.51 -31.63 -7.08
C HIS A 145 9.18 -32.39 -7.23
N ASN A 146 8.35 -32.39 -6.18
CA ASN A 146 7.04 -33.06 -6.20
C ASN A 146 5.91 -32.16 -6.71
N GLY A 147 6.25 -30.97 -7.20
CA GLY A 147 5.25 -30.05 -7.77
C GLY A 147 4.52 -29.17 -6.76
N THR A 148 4.94 -29.16 -5.51
CA THR A 148 4.35 -28.25 -4.51
C THR A 148 5.16 -26.96 -4.41
N PHE A 149 4.53 -25.89 -3.96
CA PHE A 149 5.20 -24.61 -3.78
C PHE A 149 6.20 -24.67 -2.62
N GLN A 150 7.39 -24.09 -2.80
CA GLN A 150 8.32 -23.88 -1.69
C GLN A 150 7.79 -22.76 -0.80
N ASN A 151 8.19 -22.79 0.47
CA ASN A 151 7.72 -21.83 1.46
C ASN A 151 8.90 -21.23 2.25
N GLY A 152 9.94 -20.82 1.53
CA GLY A 152 11.10 -20.18 2.17
C GLY A 152 10.78 -18.81 2.75
N SER A 153 9.72 -18.18 2.28
CA SER A 153 9.23 -16.91 2.83
C SER A 153 8.55 -17.06 4.19
N GLY A 154 8.03 -18.27 4.47
CA GLY A 154 7.18 -18.51 5.64
C GLY A 154 5.72 -18.08 5.45
N CYS A 155 5.36 -17.64 4.24
CA CYS A 155 4.03 -17.09 3.94
C CYS A 155 3.22 -17.96 2.99
N GLY A 156 3.58 -19.26 2.87
CA GLY A 156 2.84 -20.21 2.06
C GLY A 156 3.37 -20.40 0.65
N ASN A 157 4.14 -19.47 0.14
CA ASN A 157 4.78 -19.58 -1.17
C ASN A 157 6.04 -18.72 -1.20
N GLU A 158 6.82 -18.87 -2.27
CA GLU A 158 8.06 -18.10 -2.43
C GLU A 158 8.25 -17.82 -3.91
N THR A 159 8.40 -16.54 -4.25
CA THR A 159 8.66 -16.16 -5.64
C THR A 159 10.09 -16.53 -6.05
N ALA A 160 10.25 -16.92 -7.30
CA ALA A 160 11.56 -17.23 -7.89
C ALA A 160 12.25 -15.92 -8.23
N ARG A 161 13.15 -15.47 -7.38
CA ARG A 161 13.79 -14.15 -7.45
C ARG A 161 14.30 -13.77 -8.86
N LYS A 162 14.81 -14.73 -9.60
CA LYS A 162 15.32 -14.47 -10.95
C LYS A 162 14.21 -14.32 -12.00
N LYS A 163 13.03 -14.67 -11.67
CA LYS A 163 11.87 -14.65 -12.59
C LYS A 163 10.77 -13.66 -12.21
N UNK A 164 10.92 -13.27 -11.01
CA UNK A 164 9.93 -12.37 -10.56
C UNK A 164 10.39 -10.98 -10.73
N UNK A 165 10.35 -10.63 -10.63
CA UNK A 165 10.60 -9.41 -10.77
C UNK A 165 11.82 -8.80 -10.54
N UNK A 166 12.24 -9.37 -10.39
CA UNK A 166 13.22 -8.92 -10.11
C UNK A 166 13.97 -8.29 -11.07
N ASN A 167 13.45 -7.80 -11.88
CA ASN A 167 14.22 -7.06 -12.87
C ASN A 167 14.00 -5.56 -12.68
#